data_83c40cf8bac9958d6139ac8223dc0cdd
#
_entry.id   83c40cf8bac9958d6139ac8223dc0cdd
#
_cell.length_a   1.000
_cell.length_b   1.000
_cell.length_c   1.000
_cell.angle_alpha   90.00
_cell.angle_beta   90.00
_cell.angle_gamma   90.00
#
_symmetry.space_group_name_H-M   'P 1'
#
loop_
_entity.id
_entity.type
_entity.pdbx_description
1 polymer ?
#
loop_
_entity_poly.entity_id
_entity_poly.type
_entity_poly.pdbx_seq_one_letter_code
_entity_poly.pdbx_strand_id
1 'polypeptide(L)'
;MAWDKKSTIVRFRNGAMRAYFRYSEPLLPGPAGRLARDLWFTAPPRMADLPVPEGGEPFEVQAQGHVVRGQVWGEGADSARPPRTVYLVHGWGGRGSQFGAMVEPLLESGHRVVMLDAPAHGDSDHGPAGPRRTNGVEFAKALDAVFCRFGPAEAVVAHSLGTIATYLALRFGWLGTKRLIFIAPMVDSQSLFDQFQAALGFGERTRRAFDRSILEWVGIPVAEWDARFQAAHVDPVPTLVITDRGDRQTPYADVVDFADAIDAPLVTTEGLGHRKILRDRDVIACVVEFVSGQEITVGHIPKAFDGSSVA
;
A
#
# COMPACT_ATOMS: atom_id res chain seq x y z
N MET A 1 -35.79 -11.42 15.50
CA MET A 1 -35.19 -11.28 14.15
C MET A 1 -34.90 -9.78 13.91
N ALA A 2 -33.75 -9.30 14.36
CA ALA A 2 -33.38 -7.90 14.26
C ALA A 2 -32.97 -7.59 12.82
N TRP A 3 -33.68 -6.71 12.17
CA TRP A 3 -33.37 -6.25 10.81
C TRP A 3 -32.08 -5.40 10.84
N ASP A 4 -30.99 -5.92 10.28
CA ASP A 4 -29.73 -5.17 10.16
C ASP A 4 -29.87 -4.10 9.07
N LYS A 5 -30.23 -2.88 9.52
CA LYS A 5 -30.39 -1.71 8.63
C LYS A 5 -29.14 -1.39 7.81
N LYS A 6 -27.93 -1.69 8.32
CA LYS A 6 -26.67 -1.43 7.59
C LYS A 6 -26.52 -2.36 6.39
N SER A 7 -26.80 -3.65 6.53
CA SER A 7 -26.71 -4.60 5.41
C SER A 7 -27.75 -4.33 4.32
N THR A 8 -28.95 -3.90 4.71
CA THR A 8 -30.04 -3.55 3.78
C THR A 8 -29.71 -2.30 2.96
N ILE A 9 -29.16 -1.23 3.59
CA ILE A 9 -28.76 0.01 2.90
C ILE A 9 -27.61 -0.28 1.91
N VAL A 10 -26.63 -1.09 2.30
CA VAL A 10 -25.51 -1.47 1.41
C VAL A 10 -26.02 -2.27 0.21
N ARG A 11 -26.92 -3.24 0.41
CA ARG A 11 -27.51 -4.03 -0.70
C ARG A 11 -28.35 -3.17 -1.63
N PHE A 12 -29.15 -2.25 -1.11
CA PHE A 12 -29.96 -1.34 -1.93
C PHE A 12 -29.08 -0.40 -2.75
N ARG A 13 -28.06 0.17 -2.13
CA ARG A 13 -27.10 1.07 -2.81
C ARG A 13 -26.33 0.34 -3.91
N ASN A 14 -25.92 -0.90 -3.67
CA ASN A 14 -25.25 -1.73 -4.69
C ASN A 14 -26.20 -2.10 -5.84
N GLY A 15 -27.48 -2.41 -5.55
CA GLY A 15 -28.48 -2.67 -6.56
C GLY A 15 -28.77 -1.48 -7.47
N ALA A 16 -28.92 -0.29 -6.90
CA ALA A 16 -29.12 0.95 -7.65
C ALA A 16 -27.90 1.28 -8.54
N MET A 17 -26.68 1.07 -8.02
CA MET A 17 -25.44 1.30 -8.74
C MET A 17 -25.30 0.34 -9.94
N ARG A 18 -25.59 -0.94 -9.73
CA ARG A 18 -25.59 -1.94 -10.81
C ARG A 18 -26.64 -1.62 -11.88
N ALA A 19 -27.83 -1.18 -11.48
CA ALA A 19 -28.87 -0.75 -12.41
C ALA A 19 -28.38 0.45 -13.24
N TYR A 20 -27.80 1.46 -12.59
CA TYR A 20 -27.23 2.62 -13.30
C TYR A 20 -26.21 2.18 -14.34
N PHE A 21 -25.21 1.36 -13.99
CA PHE A 21 -24.19 0.91 -14.93
C PHE A 21 -24.76 0.08 -16.07
N ARG A 22 -25.73 -0.79 -15.79
CA ARG A 22 -26.41 -1.59 -16.82
C ARG A 22 -27.16 -0.72 -17.85
N TYR A 23 -27.89 0.31 -17.38
CA TYR A 23 -28.65 1.18 -18.26
C TYR A 23 -27.80 2.23 -18.96
N SER A 24 -26.72 2.69 -18.38
CA SER A 24 -25.80 3.65 -19.00
C SER A 24 -24.85 3.02 -20.03
N GLU A 25 -24.63 1.71 -19.97
CA GLU A 25 -23.71 0.99 -20.86
C GLU A 25 -23.93 1.28 -22.37
N PRO A 26 -25.15 1.21 -22.93
CA PRO A 26 -25.37 1.46 -24.35
C PRO A 26 -25.32 2.93 -24.75
N LEU A 27 -25.67 3.86 -23.85
CA LEU A 27 -25.94 5.25 -24.21
C LEU A 27 -24.92 6.24 -23.65
N LEU A 28 -24.39 5.97 -22.48
CA LEU A 28 -23.55 6.90 -21.69
C LEU A 28 -22.29 6.23 -21.13
N PRO A 29 -21.52 5.43 -21.90
CA PRO A 29 -20.35 4.73 -21.36
C PRO A 29 -19.27 5.69 -20.86
N GLY A 30 -19.09 6.87 -21.46
CA GLY A 30 -18.13 7.87 -21.05
C GLY A 30 -18.38 8.41 -19.62
N PRO A 31 -19.56 8.99 -19.34
CA PRO A 31 -19.95 9.38 -17.99
C PRO A 31 -19.90 8.22 -16.98
N ALA A 32 -20.33 7.02 -17.35
CA ALA A 32 -20.28 5.84 -16.51
C ALA A 32 -18.84 5.44 -16.16
N GLY A 33 -17.94 5.46 -17.14
CA GLY A 33 -16.51 5.19 -16.93
C GLY A 33 -15.85 6.19 -15.96
N ARG A 34 -16.17 7.47 -16.09
CA ARG A 34 -15.69 8.49 -15.13
C ARG A 34 -16.25 8.29 -13.73
N LEU A 35 -17.52 7.93 -13.60
CA LEU A 35 -18.10 7.57 -12.31
C LEU A 35 -17.42 6.34 -11.71
N ALA A 36 -17.18 5.31 -12.51
CA ALA A 36 -16.47 4.11 -12.07
C ALA A 36 -15.06 4.46 -11.56
N ARG A 37 -14.31 5.30 -12.29
CA ARG A 37 -13.00 5.82 -11.85
C ARG A 37 -13.11 6.56 -10.52
N ASP A 38 -14.05 7.47 -10.40
CA ASP A 38 -14.23 8.26 -9.18
C ASP A 38 -14.59 7.38 -7.97
N LEU A 39 -15.38 6.34 -8.19
CA LEU A 39 -15.69 5.34 -7.15
C LEU A 39 -14.46 4.52 -6.77
N TRP A 40 -13.68 4.07 -7.75
CA TRP A 40 -12.47 3.28 -7.52
C TRP A 40 -11.43 4.06 -6.70
N PHE A 41 -11.17 5.31 -7.07
CA PHE A 41 -10.15 6.14 -6.43
C PHE A 41 -10.66 6.94 -5.22
N THR A 42 -11.88 6.64 -4.73
CA THR A 42 -12.38 7.21 -3.49
C THR A 42 -11.88 6.39 -2.30
N ALA A 43 -10.99 6.97 -1.51
CA ALA A 43 -10.49 6.34 -0.29
C ALA A 43 -11.63 6.02 0.68
N PRO A 44 -11.58 4.90 1.39
CA PRO A 44 -12.53 4.59 2.46
C PRO A 44 -12.47 5.66 3.57
N PRO A 45 -13.43 5.67 4.52
CA PRO A 45 -13.30 6.49 5.71
C PRO A 45 -11.95 6.27 6.38
N ARG A 46 -11.35 7.35 6.89
CA ARG A 46 -10.04 7.28 7.54
C ARG A 46 -10.04 6.21 8.64
N MET A 47 -9.02 5.39 8.61
CA MET A 47 -8.82 4.39 9.65
C MET A 47 -8.50 5.08 10.97
N ALA A 48 -8.99 4.53 12.08
CA ALA A 48 -8.62 4.99 13.42
C ALA A 48 -7.11 4.88 13.62
N ASP A 49 -6.58 5.78 14.43
CA ASP A 49 -5.17 5.74 14.80
C ASP A 49 -4.86 4.49 15.60
N LEU A 50 -3.66 4.00 15.44
CA LEU A 50 -3.16 2.83 16.15
C LEU A 50 -1.99 3.24 17.04
N PRO A 51 -1.77 2.54 18.15
CA PRO A 51 -0.64 2.82 19.02
C PRO A 51 0.69 2.81 18.26
N VAL A 52 1.49 3.83 18.48
CA VAL A 52 2.87 3.94 18.04
C VAL A 52 3.75 4.22 19.26
N PRO A 53 5.04 3.89 19.24
CA PRO A 53 5.96 4.21 20.33
C PRO A 53 6.04 5.71 20.61
N GLU A 54 6.32 6.07 21.86
CA GLU A 54 6.61 7.45 22.26
C GLU A 54 7.88 7.99 21.60
N GLY A 55 8.08 9.29 21.63
CA GLY A 55 9.27 9.95 21.09
C GLY A 55 9.28 10.15 19.58
N GLY A 56 8.19 9.85 18.90
CA GLY A 56 8.02 10.21 17.48
C GLY A 56 7.80 11.71 17.32
N GLU A 57 8.60 12.35 16.48
CA GLU A 57 8.44 13.77 16.13
C GLU A 57 7.54 13.90 14.90
N PRO A 58 6.43 14.66 14.98
CA PRO A 58 5.56 14.87 13.85
C PRO A 58 6.25 15.74 12.79
N PHE A 59 5.99 15.45 11.52
CA PHE A 59 6.46 16.28 10.42
C PHE A 59 5.36 16.59 9.43
N GLU A 60 5.59 17.68 8.68
CA GLU A 60 4.78 18.08 7.52
C GLU A 60 5.71 18.36 6.34
N VAL A 61 5.33 17.89 5.14
CA VAL A 61 5.98 18.23 3.88
C VAL A 61 4.94 18.63 2.84
N GLN A 62 5.33 19.45 1.87
CA GLN A 62 4.47 19.82 0.76
C GLN A 62 4.64 18.84 -0.40
N ALA A 63 3.58 18.19 -0.80
CA ALA A 63 3.51 17.38 -2.00
C ALA A 63 2.38 17.88 -2.91
N GLN A 64 2.70 18.32 -4.10
CA GLN A 64 1.74 18.84 -5.08
C GLN A 64 0.82 19.97 -4.52
N GLY A 65 1.33 20.81 -3.62
CA GLY A 65 0.57 21.91 -3.00
C GLY A 65 -0.36 21.49 -1.86
N HIS A 66 -0.24 20.25 -1.37
CA HIS A 66 -0.98 19.70 -0.23
C HIS A 66 -0.03 19.20 0.84
N VAL A 67 -0.49 19.23 2.10
CA VAL A 67 0.33 18.80 3.24
C VAL A 67 0.26 17.29 3.40
N VAL A 68 1.41 16.66 3.36
CA VAL A 68 1.63 15.25 3.75
C VAL A 68 2.20 15.25 5.16
N ARG A 69 1.60 14.46 6.04
CA ARG A 69 1.98 14.34 7.45
C ARG A 69 2.54 12.98 7.76
N GLY A 70 3.34 12.94 8.80
CA GLY A 70 3.92 11.70 9.28
C GLY A 70 4.64 11.89 10.60
N GLN A 71 5.38 10.88 10.99
CA GLN A 71 6.21 10.89 12.19
C GLN A 71 7.58 10.31 11.87
N VAL A 72 8.60 10.82 12.59
CA VAL A 72 9.97 10.34 12.50
C VAL A 72 10.49 10.02 13.89
N TRP A 73 11.24 8.93 13.99
CA TRP A 73 11.94 8.49 15.20
C TRP A 73 13.42 8.33 14.92
N GLY A 74 14.26 8.55 15.93
CA GLY A 74 15.71 8.38 15.82
C GLY A 74 16.40 9.58 15.16
N GLU A 75 15.81 10.78 15.18
CA GLU A 75 16.52 12.02 14.84
C GLU A 75 17.52 12.39 15.93
N GLY A 76 18.75 12.72 15.53
CA GLY A 76 19.80 13.18 16.49
C GLY A 76 20.64 12.11 17.15
N ALA A 77 20.49 10.84 16.85
CA ALA A 77 21.19 9.75 17.54
C ALA A 77 22.72 9.72 17.34
N ASP A 78 23.28 10.24 16.26
CA ASP A 78 24.73 10.44 16.08
C ASP A 78 24.98 11.44 14.94
N SER A 79 25.49 12.62 15.26
CA SER A 79 25.80 13.65 14.25
C SER A 79 27.02 13.33 13.38
N ALA A 80 27.77 12.28 13.69
CA ALA A 80 28.99 11.91 12.98
C ALA A 80 28.74 11.04 11.72
N ARG A 81 27.57 10.42 11.59
CA ARG A 81 27.21 9.56 10.46
C ARG A 81 25.81 9.89 9.92
N PRO A 82 25.62 9.87 8.59
CA PRO A 82 24.28 10.02 8.03
C PRO A 82 23.37 8.92 8.57
N PRO A 83 22.13 9.26 8.99
CA PRO A 83 21.22 8.27 9.56
C PRO A 83 20.82 7.23 8.49
N ARG A 84 20.81 5.96 8.90
CA ARG A 84 20.28 4.86 8.09
C ARG A 84 18.75 4.88 8.18
N THR A 85 18.08 5.43 7.19
CA THR A 85 16.64 5.70 7.24
C THR A 85 15.84 4.56 6.63
N VAL A 86 14.82 4.10 7.38
CA VAL A 86 13.80 3.16 6.90
C VAL A 86 12.49 3.93 6.73
N TYR A 87 11.92 3.85 5.54
CA TYR A 87 10.62 4.45 5.23
C TYR A 87 9.52 3.38 5.31
N LEU A 88 8.41 3.71 5.98
CA LEU A 88 7.24 2.84 6.14
C LEU A 88 6.08 3.40 5.31
N VAL A 89 5.66 2.67 4.27
CA VAL A 89 4.71 3.11 3.26
C VAL A 89 3.46 2.24 3.29
N HIS A 90 2.34 2.80 3.75
CA HIS A 90 1.09 2.07 3.88
C HIS A 90 0.36 1.88 2.54
N GLY A 91 -0.65 0.99 2.53
CA GLY A 91 -1.52 0.72 1.39
C GLY A 91 -2.84 1.49 1.42
N TRP A 92 -3.73 1.15 0.47
CA TRP A 92 -5.05 1.76 0.32
C TRP A 92 -5.92 1.60 1.57
N GLY A 93 -6.51 2.70 2.00
CA GLY A 93 -7.34 2.72 3.21
C GLY A 93 -6.58 2.50 4.51
N GLY A 94 -5.24 2.51 4.44
CA GLY A 94 -4.34 2.42 5.57
C GLY A 94 -3.95 3.78 6.16
N ARG A 95 -2.95 3.75 7.03
CA ARG A 95 -2.23 4.92 7.56
C ARG A 95 -0.89 4.46 8.14
N GLY A 96 0.01 5.40 8.36
CA GLY A 96 1.34 5.11 8.88
C GLY A 96 1.34 4.33 10.18
N SER A 97 0.49 4.66 11.15
CA SER A 97 0.43 3.97 12.44
C SER A 97 0.14 2.46 12.39
N GLN A 98 -0.20 1.91 11.21
CA GLN A 98 -0.28 0.45 11.02
C GLN A 98 1.06 -0.25 11.25
N PHE A 99 2.17 0.46 11.07
CA PHE A 99 3.52 -0.04 11.26
C PHE A 99 4.07 0.21 12.67
N GLY A 100 3.27 0.71 13.60
CA GLY A 100 3.72 1.09 14.94
C GLY A 100 4.53 0.00 15.65
N ALA A 101 4.16 -1.27 15.50
CA ALA A 101 4.89 -2.40 16.08
C ALA A 101 6.30 -2.64 15.49
N MET A 102 6.62 -2.09 14.31
CA MET A 102 7.94 -2.22 13.68
C MET A 102 8.91 -1.11 14.12
N VAL A 103 8.41 -0.01 14.68
CA VAL A 103 9.22 1.18 14.97
C VAL A 103 10.31 0.87 15.98
N GLU A 104 9.98 0.35 17.18
CA GLU A 104 10.98 0.05 18.22
C GLU A 104 12.03 -0.95 17.73
N PRO A 105 11.71 -2.11 17.15
CA PRO A 105 12.71 -3.04 16.63
C PRO A 105 13.65 -2.43 15.58
N LEU A 106 13.15 -1.55 14.73
CA LEU A 106 13.98 -0.84 13.74
C LEU A 106 14.90 0.19 14.41
N LEU A 107 14.43 0.89 15.45
CA LEU A 107 15.26 1.80 16.26
C LEU A 107 16.36 1.05 17.00
N GLU A 108 16.02 -0.06 17.64
CA GLU A 108 16.97 -0.94 18.33
C GLU A 108 18.07 -1.47 17.40
N SER A 109 17.73 -1.68 16.11
CA SER A 109 18.71 -2.07 15.09
C SER A 109 19.52 -0.88 14.52
N GLY A 110 19.36 0.32 15.09
CA GLY A 110 20.14 1.51 14.77
C GLY A 110 19.68 2.27 13.54
N HIS A 111 18.39 2.19 13.20
CA HIS A 111 17.79 2.90 12.06
C HIS A 111 16.95 4.09 12.52
N ARG A 112 16.98 5.17 11.76
CA ARG A 112 15.94 6.20 11.80
C ARG A 112 14.69 5.68 11.07
N VAL A 113 13.53 5.86 11.66
CA VAL A 113 12.27 5.40 11.09
C VAL A 113 11.42 6.59 10.66
N VAL A 114 11.00 6.61 9.40
CA VAL A 114 10.12 7.64 8.84
C VAL A 114 8.82 6.99 8.37
N MET A 115 7.72 7.41 8.92
CA MET A 115 6.39 6.89 8.65
C MET A 115 5.49 8.02 8.16
N LEU A 116 4.87 7.86 6.99
CA LEU A 116 4.01 8.89 6.40
C LEU A 116 2.57 8.40 6.25
N ASP A 117 1.66 9.36 6.25
CA ASP A 117 0.29 9.18 5.78
C ASP A 117 0.21 9.71 4.34
N ALA A 118 -0.19 8.89 3.38
CA ALA A 118 -0.34 9.31 2.00
C ALA A 118 -1.55 10.27 1.81
N PRO A 119 -1.64 11.02 0.70
CA PRO A 119 -2.77 11.93 0.45
C PRO A 119 -4.13 11.26 0.63
N ALA A 120 -5.08 11.97 1.23
CA ALA A 120 -6.43 11.51 1.59
C ALA A 120 -6.50 10.38 2.64
N HIS A 121 -5.37 10.00 3.25
CA HIS A 121 -5.27 9.00 4.31
C HIS A 121 -4.75 9.61 5.61
N GLY A 122 -4.94 8.90 6.73
CA GLY A 122 -4.45 9.30 8.04
C GLY A 122 -4.71 10.78 8.36
N ASP A 123 -3.69 11.51 8.72
CA ASP A 123 -3.76 12.93 9.07
C ASP A 123 -3.34 13.88 7.92
N SER A 124 -2.91 13.31 6.78
CA SER A 124 -2.56 14.09 5.60
C SER A 124 -3.77 14.78 4.95
N ASP A 125 -3.52 15.88 4.27
CA ASP A 125 -4.54 16.56 3.46
C ASP A 125 -4.99 15.65 2.32
N HIS A 126 -6.08 16.03 1.66
CA HIS A 126 -6.41 15.42 0.37
C HIS A 126 -5.39 15.85 -0.70
N GLY A 127 -5.22 15.03 -1.73
CA GLY A 127 -4.40 15.40 -2.88
C GLY A 127 -5.16 16.25 -3.91
N PRO A 128 -4.55 16.51 -5.09
CA PRO A 128 -5.13 17.30 -6.17
C PRO A 128 -6.50 16.81 -6.65
N ALA A 129 -6.78 15.52 -6.51
CA ALA A 129 -8.06 14.93 -6.88
C ALA A 129 -9.25 15.34 -6.00
N GLY A 130 -8.99 16.05 -4.89
CA GLY A 130 -10.00 16.56 -3.95
C GLY A 130 -10.32 15.59 -2.81
N PRO A 131 -11.37 15.90 -2.05
CA PRO A 131 -11.67 15.18 -0.82
C PRO A 131 -11.82 13.67 -1.02
N ARG A 132 -11.09 12.90 -0.23
CA ARG A 132 -11.08 11.42 -0.24
C ARG A 132 -10.70 10.78 -1.57
N ARG A 133 -10.14 11.52 -2.52
CA ARG A 133 -9.65 10.98 -3.78
C ARG A 133 -8.15 11.03 -3.83
N THR A 134 -7.55 9.94 -4.27
CA THR A 134 -6.10 9.81 -4.46
C THR A 134 -5.80 8.60 -5.34
N ASN A 135 -4.56 8.44 -5.75
CA ASN A 135 -4.08 7.34 -6.56
C ASN A 135 -2.62 6.99 -6.24
N GLY A 136 -2.11 5.90 -6.79
CA GLY A 136 -0.75 5.43 -6.53
C GLY A 136 0.36 6.41 -6.95
N VAL A 137 0.12 7.27 -7.94
CA VAL A 137 1.09 8.32 -8.34
C VAL A 137 1.15 9.43 -7.30
N GLU A 138 0.01 9.81 -6.70
CA GLU A 138 -0.02 10.77 -5.60
C GLU A 138 0.68 10.21 -4.35
N PHE A 139 0.55 8.91 -4.09
CA PHE A 139 1.33 8.23 -3.04
C PHE A 139 2.84 8.31 -3.32
N ALA A 140 3.25 8.02 -4.56
CA ALA A 140 4.65 8.07 -4.97
C ALA A 140 5.24 9.48 -4.84
N LYS A 141 4.49 10.51 -5.22
CA LYS A 141 4.89 11.92 -5.06
C LYS A 141 4.92 12.38 -3.60
N ALA A 142 4.06 11.83 -2.75
CA ALA A 142 4.15 12.06 -1.31
C ALA A 142 5.44 11.44 -0.74
N LEU A 143 5.78 10.23 -1.18
CA LEU A 143 7.03 9.58 -0.81
C LEU A 143 8.26 10.37 -1.28
N ASP A 144 8.25 10.89 -2.51
CA ASP A 144 9.28 11.80 -3.03
C ASP A 144 9.49 13.03 -2.12
N ALA A 145 8.40 13.72 -1.75
CA ALA A 145 8.47 14.89 -0.89
C ALA A 145 9.07 14.56 0.50
N VAL A 146 8.71 13.41 1.06
CA VAL A 146 9.25 12.92 2.33
C VAL A 146 10.72 12.52 2.17
N PHE A 147 11.08 11.86 1.07
CA PHE A 147 12.45 11.48 0.74
C PHE A 147 13.35 12.70 0.55
N CYS A 148 12.86 13.75 -0.14
CA CYS A 148 13.59 15.01 -0.27
C CYS A 148 13.91 15.67 1.08
N ARG A 149 13.07 15.48 2.09
CA ARG A 149 13.31 16.03 3.43
C ARG A 149 14.29 15.19 4.25
N PHE A 150 14.13 13.86 4.24
CA PHE A 150 14.87 12.97 5.15
C PHE A 150 16.04 12.24 4.49
N GLY A 151 16.18 12.32 3.17
CA GLY A 151 17.33 11.80 2.41
C GLY A 151 17.23 10.32 2.05
N PRO A 152 18.37 9.73 1.61
CA PRO A 152 18.42 8.39 1.06
C PRO A 152 17.91 7.31 2.01
N ALA A 153 17.19 6.34 1.45
CA ALA A 153 16.67 5.20 2.19
C ALA A 153 17.72 4.08 2.33
N GLU A 154 17.91 3.59 3.53
CA GLU A 154 18.55 2.28 3.74
C GLU A 154 17.60 1.17 3.28
N ALA A 155 16.31 1.32 3.62
CA ALA A 155 15.25 0.43 3.14
C ALA A 155 13.91 1.15 3.04
N VAL A 156 13.02 0.60 2.19
CA VAL A 156 11.60 0.94 2.15
C VAL A 156 10.80 -0.30 2.47
N VAL A 157 9.97 -0.22 3.52
CA VAL A 157 8.99 -1.25 3.88
C VAL A 157 7.63 -0.78 3.39
N ALA A 158 7.09 -1.45 2.39
CA ALA A 158 5.84 -1.04 1.77
C ALA A 158 4.78 -2.14 1.88
N HIS A 159 3.54 -1.73 2.15
CA HIS A 159 2.40 -2.63 2.30
C HIS A 159 1.38 -2.41 1.17
N SER A 160 0.92 -3.50 0.57
CA SER A 160 -0.19 -3.48 -0.39
C SER A 160 0.05 -2.48 -1.56
N LEU A 161 -0.84 -1.47 -1.76
CA LEU A 161 -0.66 -0.41 -2.77
C LEU A 161 0.67 0.36 -2.59
N GLY A 162 1.23 0.41 -1.38
CA GLY A 162 2.54 0.99 -1.12
C GLY A 162 3.65 0.41 -1.99
N THR A 163 3.53 -0.87 -2.40
CA THR A 163 4.45 -1.52 -3.35
C THR A 163 4.46 -0.79 -4.70
N ILE A 164 3.29 -0.54 -5.28
CA ILE A 164 3.17 0.17 -6.56
C ILE A 164 3.68 1.61 -6.42
N ALA A 165 3.34 2.29 -5.34
CA ALA A 165 3.80 3.65 -5.08
C ALA A 165 5.34 3.73 -4.97
N THR A 166 5.95 2.75 -4.29
CA THR A 166 7.41 2.64 -4.15
C THR A 166 8.09 2.40 -5.50
N TYR A 167 7.57 1.47 -6.30
CA TYR A 167 8.11 1.23 -7.64
C TYR A 167 7.95 2.43 -8.57
N LEU A 168 6.81 3.13 -8.53
CA LEU A 168 6.63 4.36 -9.29
C LEU A 168 7.65 5.43 -8.88
N ALA A 169 7.90 5.59 -7.58
CA ALA A 169 8.89 6.54 -7.09
C ALA A 169 10.32 6.17 -7.55
N LEU A 170 10.68 4.89 -7.57
CA LEU A 170 11.96 4.39 -8.10
C LEU A 170 12.06 4.63 -9.61
N ARG A 171 11.03 4.22 -10.38
CA ARG A 171 11.01 4.34 -11.86
C ARG A 171 11.14 5.78 -12.33
N PHE A 172 10.54 6.72 -11.61
CA PHE A 172 10.62 8.15 -11.95
C PHE A 172 11.85 8.86 -11.33
N GLY A 173 12.72 8.13 -10.65
CA GLY A 173 13.93 8.70 -10.04
C GLY A 173 13.65 9.59 -8.82
N TRP A 174 12.47 9.45 -8.21
CA TRP A 174 12.06 10.20 -7.01
C TRP A 174 12.52 9.56 -5.70
N LEU A 175 12.96 8.33 -5.74
CA LEU A 175 13.40 7.56 -4.59
C LEU A 175 14.67 6.79 -4.93
N GLY A 176 15.62 6.74 -4.00
CA GLY A 176 16.75 5.83 -4.02
C GLY A 176 16.81 5.02 -2.74
N THR A 177 16.96 3.71 -2.85
CA THR A 177 17.00 2.81 -1.70
C THR A 177 17.98 1.66 -1.94
N LYS A 178 18.51 1.10 -0.85
CA LYS A 178 19.39 -0.08 -0.93
C LYS A 178 18.62 -1.40 -0.82
N ARG A 179 17.42 -1.39 -0.22
CA ARG A 179 16.59 -2.58 0.01
C ARG A 179 15.12 -2.26 -0.08
N LEU A 180 14.33 -3.24 -0.51
CA LEU A 180 12.87 -3.19 -0.53
C LEU A 180 12.30 -4.34 0.28
N ILE A 181 11.29 -4.05 1.07
CA ILE A 181 10.50 -5.07 1.77
C ILE A 181 9.04 -4.85 1.40
N PHE A 182 8.43 -5.82 0.73
CA PHE A 182 7.05 -5.77 0.32
C PHE A 182 6.22 -6.75 1.15
N ILE A 183 5.30 -6.23 1.95
CA ILE A 183 4.42 -7.00 2.81
C ILE A 183 3.02 -7.00 2.21
N ALA A 184 2.47 -8.18 1.93
CA ALA A 184 1.18 -8.35 1.25
C ALA A 184 1.08 -7.45 0.00
N PRO A 185 2.05 -7.49 -0.94
CA PRO A 185 2.14 -6.55 -2.04
C PRO A 185 0.90 -6.58 -2.93
N MET A 186 0.47 -5.44 -3.41
CA MET A 186 -0.45 -5.36 -4.54
C MET A 186 0.34 -5.66 -5.82
N VAL A 187 0.09 -6.80 -6.42
CA VAL A 187 0.82 -7.26 -7.61
C VAL A 187 0.05 -6.94 -8.89
N ASP A 188 -1.14 -7.50 -9.03
CA ASP A 188 -1.97 -7.40 -10.24
C ASP A 188 -3.16 -6.47 -10.02
N SER A 189 -3.07 -5.26 -10.57
CA SER A 189 -4.19 -4.33 -10.53
C SER A 189 -5.26 -4.62 -11.58
N GLN A 190 -4.94 -5.31 -12.69
CA GLN A 190 -5.92 -5.69 -13.69
C GLN A 190 -6.98 -6.61 -13.11
N SER A 191 -6.56 -7.65 -12.39
CA SER A 191 -7.46 -8.57 -11.68
C SER A 191 -8.39 -7.82 -10.71
N LEU A 192 -7.88 -6.81 -10.01
CA LEU A 192 -8.70 -5.98 -9.12
C LEU A 192 -9.72 -5.13 -9.88
N PHE A 193 -9.34 -4.57 -11.03
CA PHE A 193 -10.27 -3.83 -11.89
C PHE A 193 -11.34 -4.75 -12.49
N ASP A 194 -11.00 -5.98 -12.85
CA ASP A 194 -11.95 -6.97 -13.37
C ASP A 194 -12.97 -7.38 -12.30
N GLN A 195 -12.49 -7.60 -11.06
CA GLN A 195 -13.37 -7.84 -9.91
C GLN A 195 -14.28 -6.64 -9.63
N PHE A 196 -13.77 -5.42 -9.73
CA PHE A 196 -14.56 -4.20 -9.57
C PHE A 196 -15.62 -4.06 -10.66
N GLN A 197 -15.26 -4.31 -11.94
CA GLN A 197 -16.18 -4.35 -13.05
C GLN A 197 -17.30 -5.36 -12.79
N ALA A 198 -16.95 -6.58 -12.42
CA ALA A 198 -17.92 -7.63 -12.11
C ALA A 198 -18.81 -7.27 -10.92
N ALA A 199 -18.26 -6.66 -9.88
CA ALA A 199 -19.01 -6.22 -8.69
C ALA A 199 -20.05 -5.14 -9.01
N LEU A 200 -19.73 -4.19 -9.88
CA LEU A 200 -20.63 -3.12 -10.31
C LEU A 200 -21.49 -3.49 -11.52
N GLY A 201 -21.10 -4.52 -12.29
CA GLY A 201 -21.86 -5.04 -13.42
C GLY A 201 -21.85 -4.13 -14.64
N PHE A 202 -20.78 -3.36 -14.88
CA PHE A 202 -20.64 -2.59 -16.11
C PHE A 202 -19.98 -3.41 -17.23
N GLY A 203 -20.33 -3.08 -18.48
CA GLY A 203 -19.86 -3.79 -19.66
C GLY A 203 -18.59 -3.17 -20.26
N GLU A 204 -18.17 -3.74 -21.38
CA GLU A 204 -16.91 -3.43 -22.05
C GLU A 204 -16.78 -1.98 -22.57
N ARG A 205 -17.89 -1.33 -22.92
CA ARG A 205 -17.84 0.08 -23.36
C ARG A 205 -17.51 0.99 -22.19
N THR A 206 -18.13 0.74 -21.04
CA THR A 206 -17.85 1.45 -19.79
C THR A 206 -16.45 1.12 -19.29
N ARG A 207 -15.99 -0.15 -19.43
CA ARG A 207 -14.61 -0.54 -19.06
C ARG A 207 -13.58 0.25 -19.87
N ARG A 208 -13.69 0.30 -21.18
CA ARG A 208 -12.80 1.11 -22.02
C ARG A 208 -12.84 2.61 -21.67
N ALA A 209 -14.00 3.13 -21.32
CA ALA A 209 -14.13 4.52 -20.89
C ALA A 209 -13.51 4.76 -19.48
N PHE A 210 -13.62 3.79 -18.59
CA PHE A 210 -12.98 3.78 -17.28
C PHE A 210 -11.45 3.78 -17.43
N ASP A 211 -10.87 2.84 -18.19
CA ASP A 211 -9.43 2.74 -18.42
C ASP A 211 -8.87 4.02 -19.08
N ARG A 212 -9.57 4.56 -20.07
CA ARG A 212 -9.21 5.84 -20.70
C ARG A 212 -9.24 6.99 -19.71
N SER A 213 -10.26 7.06 -18.86
CA SER A 213 -10.40 8.13 -17.87
C SER A 213 -9.35 8.04 -16.76
N ILE A 214 -8.83 6.85 -16.46
CA ILE A 214 -7.67 6.66 -15.59
C ILE A 214 -6.43 7.21 -16.27
N LEU A 215 -6.15 6.82 -17.49
CA LEU A 215 -4.99 7.30 -18.24
C LEU A 215 -4.98 8.85 -18.36
N GLU A 216 -6.13 9.44 -18.70
CA GLU A 216 -6.28 10.91 -18.80
C GLU A 216 -6.01 11.62 -17.47
N TRP A 217 -6.38 11.00 -16.35
CA TRP A 217 -6.24 11.62 -15.02
C TRP A 217 -4.90 11.33 -14.35
N VAL A 218 -4.41 10.08 -14.45
CA VAL A 218 -3.20 9.64 -13.75
C VAL A 218 -1.95 9.75 -14.62
N GLY A 219 -2.12 9.70 -15.94
CA GLY A 219 -1.03 9.76 -16.91
C GLY A 219 -0.29 8.43 -17.11
N ILE A 220 -0.75 7.34 -16.49
CA ILE A 220 -0.15 6.02 -16.57
C ILE A 220 -1.22 5.02 -17.03
N PRO A 221 -0.96 4.23 -18.09
CA PRO A 221 -1.88 3.18 -18.53
C PRO A 221 -2.14 2.15 -17.44
N VAL A 222 -3.37 1.64 -17.38
CA VAL A 222 -3.78 0.63 -16.39
C VAL A 222 -2.88 -0.62 -16.43
N ALA A 223 -2.43 -1.03 -17.61
CA ALA A 223 -1.51 -2.17 -17.76
C ALA A 223 -0.15 -1.99 -17.04
N GLU A 224 0.25 -0.75 -16.80
CA GLU A 224 1.50 -0.44 -16.09
C GLU A 224 1.35 -0.43 -14.56
N TRP A 225 0.14 -0.67 -14.03
CA TRP A 225 -0.13 -0.78 -12.61
C TRP A 225 0.10 -2.20 -12.06
N ASP A 226 0.88 -2.99 -12.75
CA ASP A 226 1.35 -4.31 -12.33
C ASP A 226 2.74 -4.20 -11.71
N ALA A 227 2.95 -4.81 -10.54
CA ALA A 227 4.22 -4.74 -9.83
C ALA A 227 5.37 -5.39 -10.61
N ARG A 228 5.09 -6.44 -11.40
CA ARG A 228 6.07 -7.11 -12.27
C ARG A 228 6.48 -6.18 -13.41
N PHE A 229 5.50 -5.48 -14.01
CA PHE A 229 5.79 -4.47 -15.02
C PHE A 229 6.69 -3.38 -14.44
N GLN A 230 6.36 -2.86 -13.27
CA GLN A 230 7.15 -1.80 -12.63
C GLN A 230 8.56 -2.29 -12.29
N ALA A 231 8.70 -3.48 -11.73
CA ALA A 231 9.99 -4.08 -11.40
C ALA A 231 10.92 -4.23 -12.62
N ALA A 232 10.35 -4.59 -13.78
CA ALA A 232 11.10 -4.72 -15.04
C ALA A 232 11.61 -3.36 -15.60
N HIS A 233 11.16 -2.23 -15.03
CA HIS A 233 11.51 -0.88 -15.49
C HIS A 233 12.30 -0.07 -14.45
N VAL A 234 12.85 -0.74 -13.45
CA VAL A 234 13.76 -0.16 -12.45
C VAL A 234 15.03 -0.99 -12.35
N ASP A 235 16.11 -0.39 -11.92
CA ASP A 235 17.32 -1.15 -11.61
C ASP A 235 17.03 -2.14 -10.49
N PRO A 236 17.57 -3.37 -10.55
CA PRO A 236 17.36 -4.38 -9.51
C PRO A 236 17.79 -3.87 -8.12
N VAL A 237 16.90 -3.98 -7.17
CA VAL A 237 17.16 -3.67 -5.76
C VAL A 237 16.93 -4.93 -4.94
N PRO A 238 17.84 -5.31 -4.03
CA PRO A 238 17.62 -6.41 -3.10
C PRO A 238 16.25 -6.30 -2.43
N THR A 239 15.38 -7.28 -2.66
CA THR A 239 13.97 -7.22 -2.25
C THR A 239 13.60 -8.46 -1.43
N LEU A 240 12.85 -8.27 -0.35
CA LEU A 240 12.18 -9.31 0.42
C LEU A 240 10.67 -9.20 0.21
N VAL A 241 10.02 -10.32 -0.11
CA VAL A 241 8.55 -10.39 -0.22
C VAL A 241 8.00 -11.21 0.94
N ILE A 242 6.96 -10.67 1.61
CA ILE A 242 6.29 -11.34 2.73
C ILE A 242 4.79 -11.37 2.46
N THR A 243 4.14 -12.52 2.57
CA THR A 243 2.70 -12.65 2.33
C THR A 243 2.05 -13.72 3.20
N ASP A 244 0.74 -13.62 3.39
CA ASP A 244 -0.06 -14.62 4.09
C ASP A 244 -0.85 -15.48 3.10
N ARG A 245 -0.79 -16.82 3.27
CA ARG A 245 -1.51 -17.77 2.40
C ARG A 245 -3.03 -17.56 2.38
N GLY A 246 -3.59 -17.01 3.44
CA GLY A 246 -5.01 -16.71 3.59
C GLY A 246 -5.39 -15.26 3.28
N ASP A 247 -4.50 -14.48 2.69
CA ASP A 247 -4.81 -13.11 2.28
C ASP A 247 -5.92 -13.09 1.23
N ARG A 248 -6.99 -12.34 1.51
CA ARG A 248 -8.15 -12.23 0.61
C ARG A 248 -8.10 -11.00 -0.28
N GLN A 249 -7.13 -10.12 -0.09
CA GLN A 249 -7.00 -8.88 -0.86
C GLN A 249 -5.91 -9.01 -1.93
N THR A 250 -4.82 -9.68 -1.60
CA THR A 250 -3.74 -9.99 -2.54
C THR A 250 -3.62 -11.51 -2.67
N PRO A 251 -4.04 -12.11 -3.80
CA PRO A 251 -4.01 -13.54 -3.98
C PRO A 251 -2.59 -14.10 -3.82
N TYR A 252 -2.46 -15.17 -3.04
CA TYR A 252 -1.16 -15.77 -2.74
C TYR A 252 -0.38 -16.17 -3.99
N ALA A 253 -1.08 -16.76 -4.99
CA ALA A 253 -0.44 -17.18 -6.24
C ALA A 253 0.20 -16.00 -7.00
N ASP A 254 -0.47 -14.84 -7.06
CA ASP A 254 0.06 -13.65 -7.74
C ASP A 254 1.33 -13.14 -7.05
N VAL A 255 1.39 -13.26 -5.71
CA VAL A 255 2.57 -12.84 -4.93
C VAL A 255 3.73 -13.81 -5.11
N VAL A 256 3.48 -15.11 -5.21
CA VAL A 256 4.50 -16.13 -5.56
C VAL A 256 5.09 -15.81 -6.93
N ASP A 257 4.23 -15.67 -7.95
CA ASP A 257 4.67 -15.36 -9.31
C ASP A 257 5.46 -14.04 -9.39
N PHE A 258 5.10 -13.07 -8.56
CA PHE A 258 5.83 -11.81 -8.47
C PHE A 258 7.21 -11.99 -7.84
N ALA A 259 7.30 -12.69 -6.70
CA ALA A 259 8.56 -12.94 -6.02
C ALA A 259 9.54 -13.71 -6.93
N ASP A 260 9.04 -14.71 -7.63
CA ASP A 260 9.82 -15.47 -8.62
C ASP A 260 10.29 -14.59 -9.79
N ALA A 261 9.42 -13.72 -10.29
CA ALA A 261 9.74 -12.82 -11.42
C ALA A 261 10.85 -11.80 -11.10
N ILE A 262 11.04 -11.45 -9.82
CA ILE A 262 12.07 -10.49 -9.38
C ILE A 262 13.24 -11.18 -8.64
N ASP A 263 13.28 -12.50 -8.63
CA ASP A 263 14.30 -13.33 -7.91
C ASP A 263 14.41 -12.91 -6.42
N ALA A 264 13.28 -12.68 -5.77
CA ALA A 264 13.24 -12.24 -4.38
C ALA A 264 12.89 -13.40 -3.43
N PRO A 265 13.57 -13.51 -2.27
CA PRO A 265 13.16 -14.42 -1.21
C PRO A 265 11.71 -14.14 -0.80
N LEU A 266 10.92 -15.21 -0.66
CA LEU A 266 9.53 -15.16 -0.24
C LEU A 266 9.37 -15.79 1.15
N VAL A 267 8.88 -14.98 2.09
CA VAL A 267 8.46 -15.44 3.42
C VAL A 267 6.93 -15.55 3.45
N THR A 268 6.42 -16.69 3.91
CA THR A 268 4.98 -16.95 3.97
C THR A 268 4.50 -17.13 5.38
N THR A 269 3.33 -16.58 5.68
CA THR A 269 2.60 -16.79 6.94
C THR A 269 1.26 -17.47 6.69
N GLU A 270 0.57 -17.87 7.76
CA GLU A 270 -0.76 -18.46 7.67
C GLU A 270 -1.67 -17.92 8.77
N GLY A 271 -2.85 -17.43 8.38
CA GLY A 271 -3.90 -16.98 9.29
C GLY A 271 -3.72 -15.55 9.85
N LEU A 272 -2.73 -14.81 9.39
CA LEU A 272 -2.55 -13.38 9.73
C LEU A 272 -3.37 -12.49 8.80
N GLY A 273 -3.49 -12.86 7.53
CA GLY A 273 -4.18 -12.11 6.50
C GLY A 273 -3.54 -10.74 6.25
N HIS A 274 -4.23 -9.91 5.47
CA HIS A 274 -3.69 -8.69 4.87
C HIS A 274 -3.12 -7.64 5.83
N ARG A 275 -3.65 -7.52 7.05
CA ARG A 275 -3.29 -6.42 7.97
C ARG A 275 -2.60 -6.87 9.25
N LYS A 276 -2.98 -8.03 9.81
CA LYS A 276 -2.35 -8.51 11.05
C LYS A 276 -0.88 -8.86 10.84
N ILE A 277 -0.51 -9.25 9.63
CA ILE A 277 0.86 -9.54 9.20
C ILE A 277 1.84 -8.40 9.54
N LEU A 278 1.40 -7.13 9.54
CA LEU A 278 2.21 -5.98 9.90
C LEU A 278 2.61 -5.89 11.39
N ARG A 279 2.00 -6.72 12.24
CA ARG A 279 2.19 -6.70 13.70
C ARG A 279 2.69 -8.02 14.25
N ASP A 280 2.89 -8.97 13.38
CA ASP A 280 3.41 -10.27 13.76
C ASP A 280 4.89 -10.16 14.11
N ARG A 281 5.28 -10.75 15.24
CA ARG A 281 6.63 -10.62 15.79
C ARG A 281 7.70 -11.25 14.90
N ASP A 282 7.38 -12.39 14.30
CA ASP A 282 8.31 -13.13 13.46
C ASP A 282 8.47 -12.43 12.11
N VAL A 283 7.39 -11.85 11.57
CA VAL A 283 7.44 -10.98 10.39
C VAL A 283 8.31 -9.75 10.66
N ILE A 284 8.14 -9.10 11.81
CA ILE A 284 8.93 -7.94 12.19
C ILE A 284 10.41 -8.31 12.32
N ALA A 285 10.73 -9.46 12.91
CA ALA A 285 12.11 -9.96 13.02
C ALA A 285 12.74 -10.14 11.63
N CYS A 286 12.05 -10.79 10.68
CA CYS A 286 12.51 -10.92 9.29
C CYS A 286 12.75 -9.56 8.61
N VAL A 287 11.87 -8.58 8.84
CA VAL A 287 12.05 -7.21 8.31
C VAL A 287 13.33 -6.59 8.86
N VAL A 288 13.56 -6.64 10.18
CA VAL A 288 14.73 -6.07 10.83
C VAL A 288 16.02 -6.74 10.37
N GLU A 289 16.04 -8.07 10.29
CA GLU A 289 17.17 -8.84 9.77
C GLU A 289 17.54 -8.43 8.34
N PHE A 290 16.56 -8.36 7.46
CA PHE A 290 16.80 -7.99 6.06
C PHE A 290 17.24 -6.53 5.92
N VAL A 291 16.61 -5.59 6.64
CA VAL A 291 17.01 -4.17 6.69
C VAL A 291 18.46 -4.04 7.15
N SER A 292 18.88 -4.87 8.11
CA SER A 292 20.25 -4.88 8.67
C SER A 292 21.28 -5.55 7.74
N GLY A 293 20.85 -6.10 6.60
CA GLY A 293 21.72 -6.71 5.60
C GLY A 293 22.02 -8.18 5.85
N GLN A 294 21.22 -8.85 6.64
CA GLN A 294 21.31 -10.30 6.83
C GLN A 294 20.58 -11.03 5.69
N GLU A 295 21.08 -12.20 5.32
CA GLU A 295 20.38 -13.07 4.39
C GLU A 295 19.19 -13.72 5.07
N ILE A 296 18.01 -13.61 4.44
CA ILE A 296 16.81 -14.27 4.95
C ILE A 296 16.74 -15.68 4.39
N THR A 297 16.65 -16.66 5.26
CA THR A 297 16.32 -18.02 4.86
C THR A 297 14.88 -18.08 4.39
N VAL A 298 14.66 -18.38 3.12
CA VAL A 298 13.33 -18.62 2.54
C VAL A 298 12.59 -19.65 3.39
N GLY A 299 11.42 -19.31 3.91
CA GLY A 299 10.71 -20.21 4.81
C GLY A 299 9.27 -19.81 5.09
N HIS A 300 8.55 -20.78 5.61
CA HIS A 300 7.22 -20.58 6.18
C HIS A 300 7.39 -20.26 7.67
N ILE A 301 6.80 -19.14 8.11
CA ILE A 301 6.65 -18.81 9.52
C ILE A 301 5.40 -19.53 10.02
N PRO A 302 5.53 -20.60 10.83
CA PRO A 302 4.37 -21.31 11.35
C PRO A 302 3.58 -20.39 12.27
N LYS A 303 2.25 -20.53 12.27
CA LYS A 303 1.37 -19.81 13.18
C LYS A 303 1.86 -20.00 14.62
N ALA A 304 2.19 -18.92 15.31
CA ALA A 304 2.50 -18.99 16.73
C ALA A 304 1.34 -19.69 17.45
N PHE A 305 1.62 -20.76 18.17
CA PHE A 305 0.63 -21.46 18.98
C PHE A 305 0.14 -20.47 20.05
N ASP A 306 -1.06 -19.91 19.85
CA ASP A 306 -1.75 -19.18 20.89
C ASP A 306 -2.09 -20.16 22.00
N GLY A 307 -1.30 -20.14 23.08
CA GLY A 307 -1.46 -21.02 24.23
C GLY A 307 -2.71 -20.78 25.06
N SER A 308 -3.80 -20.24 24.49
CA SER A 308 -5.07 -19.98 25.15
C SER A 308 -6.15 -21.06 24.93
N SER A 309 -5.73 -22.33 24.70
CA SER A 309 -6.69 -23.44 24.77
C SER A 309 -6.16 -24.60 25.61
N VAL A 310 -5.98 -24.38 26.91
CA VAL A 310 -6.03 -25.43 27.94
C VAL A 310 -6.63 -24.77 29.19
N ALA A 311 -7.92 -24.90 29.36
CA ALA A 311 -8.65 -25.23 30.60
C ALA A 311 -10.16 -25.02 30.39
#